data_bd3bd022f7bb9f03ade6cbb4a8761f80
#
_entry.id   bd3bd022f7bb9f03ade6cbb4a8761f80
#
_cell.length_a   1.000
_cell.length_b   1.000
_cell.length_c   1.000
_cell.angle_alpha   90.00
_cell.angle_beta   90.00
_cell.angle_gamma   90.00
#
_symmetry.space_group_name_H-M   'P 1'
#
loop_
_entity.id
_entity.type
_entity.pdbx_description
1 polymer ?
#
loop_
_entity_poly.entity_id
_entity_poly.type
_entity_poly.pdbx_seq_one_letter_code
_entity_poly.pdbx_strand_id
1 'polypeptide(L)'
;MKKLFFILLVASVISAQKLPTDFDLTNRLSKMDDATPLSNVIERISIIGDTILVGTSNGLSISFDKGDSWKNFFNDEIFRNESVSAVGYDKGVIWAATWHFENIAGSDIATGSGLRYSKDKGKTWTIIPQPIDDPADSSIVYGINNIRALPVTTEKQNFIRDIAFYNNTVLIATNAGGIRRSIDEGKTWQRVVLPPDNLDRIKPTDTLSFSLQPVAGAFGKEANLNHIGFSLLTASTGWIYAGTAGGINVSDDGGISWVKFNHLNQEEPISGNHILAIEENPLDKSIWAATWKAEGASEFWAVSQSNNGGISWNNFLEGERVLDFGFSKNSIYSASQDGLFQSTDKGLTWYAAPQISDIEKRIILDTKNFRALATYENSANNILWIGTLGGLVKYEIGNSLWSGKWNILLSTGTASTANSSFAFPNPFSPDSKKSNIKYSLSKDGDVTIRIFDFGMNLVKTVLQNASRRGNIDLIDTWDGRDESGRIVSNGVYFYQIETSGGDPMYGKILVIL
;
A
#
# COMPACT_ATOMS: atom_id res chain seq x y z
N MET A 1 -60.62 23.03 -61.67
CA MET A 1 -59.24 23.18 -61.13
C MET A 1 -59.11 22.33 -59.89
N LYS A 2 -58.53 21.13 -60.04
CA LYS A 2 -58.28 20.22 -58.86
C LYS A 2 -56.86 20.50 -58.34
N LYS A 3 -56.76 20.97 -57.11
CA LYS A 3 -55.46 21.13 -56.41
C LYS A 3 -55.03 19.80 -55.89
N LEU A 4 -53.89 19.29 -56.39
CA LEU A 4 -53.22 18.09 -55.88
C LEU A 4 -52.36 18.50 -54.65
N PHE A 5 -52.64 17.96 -53.48
CA PHE A 5 -51.77 18.09 -52.29
C PHE A 5 -50.76 16.96 -52.30
N PHE A 6 -49.48 17.28 -52.42
CA PHE A 6 -48.39 16.33 -52.22
C PHE A 6 -48.04 16.29 -50.72
N ILE A 7 -48.31 15.16 -50.08
CA ILE A 7 -47.85 14.89 -48.71
C ILE A 7 -46.45 14.27 -48.84
N LEU A 8 -45.43 15.04 -48.41
CA LEU A 8 -44.05 14.52 -48.29
C LEU A 8 -43.99 13.71 -47.00
N LEU A 9 -43.91 12.37 -47.10
CA LEU A 9 -43.63 11.48 -46.00
C LEU A 9 -42.13 11.53 -45.75
N VAL A 10 -41.68 12.23 -44.69
CA VAL A 10 -40.33 12.13 -44.19
C VAL A 10 -40.24 10.85 -43.37
N ALA A 11 -39.69 9.78 -43.97
CA ALA A 11 -39.34 8.58 -43.24
C ALA A 11 -38.09 8.89 -42.41
N SER A 12 -38.27 9.14 -41.13
CA SER A 12 -37.17 9.11 -40.14
C SER A 12 -36.67 7.67 -40.04
N VAL A 13 -35.47 7.42 -40.55
CA VAL A 13 -34.78 6.16 -40.33
C VAL A 13 -34.38 6.12 -38.84
N ILE A 14 -35.20 5.53 -38.05
CA ILE A 14 -34.82 5.14 -36.68
C ILE A 14 -33.83 3.98 -36.86
N SER A 15 -32.52 4.28 -36.79
CA SER A 15 -31.53 3.21 -36.65
C SER A 15 -31.71 2.59 -35.27
N ALA A 16 -32.34 1.41 -35.23
CA ALA A 16 -32.39 0.63 -34.03
C ALA A 16 -30.95 0.38 -33.57
N GLN A 17 -30.60 0.88 -32.39
CA GLN A 17 -29.30 0.55 -31.75
C GLN A 17 -29.25 -0.98 -31.55
N LYS A 18 -28.28 -1.65 -32.18
CA LYS A 18 -28.05 -3.06 -31.94
C LYS A 18 -27.45 -3.24 -30.55
N LEU A 19 -28.16 -3.90 -29.69
CA LEU A 19 -27.60 -4.42 -28.45
C LEU A 19 -26.48 -5.41 -28.78
N PRO A 20 -25.34 -5.36 -28.07
CA PRO A 20 -24.31 -6.37 -28.23
C PRO A 20 -24.86 -7.73 -27.80
N THR A 21 -24.71 -8.72 -28.66
CA THR A 21 -25.22 -10.09 -28.45
C THR A 21 -24.23 -10.96 -27.66
N ASP A 22 -23.02 -10.46 -27.43
CA ASP A 22 -21.98 -11.21 -26.72
C ASP A 22 -21.18 -10.31 -25.78
N PHE A 23 -21.14 -10.71 -24.49
CA PHE A 23 -20.33 -10.09 -23.45
C PHE A 23 -19.40 -11.17 -22.90
N ASP A 24 -18.25 -11.36 -23.54
CA ASP A 24 -17.26 -12.33 -23.05
C ASP A 24 -16.65 -11.87 -21.73
N LEU A 25 -17.09 -12.53 -20.63
CA LEU A 25 -16.61 -12.31 -19.27
C LEU A 25 -15.46 -13.23 -18.88
N THR A 26 -15.26 -14.34 -19.60
CA THR A 26 -14.40 -15.44 -19.16
C THR A 26 -12.93 -15.26 -19.56
N ASN A 27 -12.63 -14.55 -20.63
CA ASN A 27 -11.26 -14.40 -21.14
C ASN A 27 -10.48 -13.18 -20.57
N ARG A 28 -11.08 -12.38 -19.70
CA ARG A 28 -10.48 -11.12 -19.25
C ARG A 28 -9.66 -11.20 -17.98
N LEU A 29 -9.74 -12.31 -17.24
CA LEU A 29 -8.96 -12.53 -16.01
C LEU A 29 -7.59 -13.18 -16.25
N SER A 30 -7.30 -13.66 -17.46
CA SER A 30 -6.14 -14.51 -17.73
C SER A 30 -4.90 -13.82 -18.32
N LYS A 31 -4.97 -12.52 -18.65
CA LYS A 31 -3.79 -11.72 -19.01
C LYS A 31 -3.71 -10.51 -18.10
N MET A 32 -3.04 -10.66 -16.98
CA MET A 32 -2.59 -9.53 -16.19
C MET A 32 -1.50 -8.79 -16.96
N ASP A 33 -1.65 -7.47 -17.04
CA ASP A 33 -0.72 -6.59 -17.74
C ASP A 33 0.63 -6.57 -16.99
N ASP A 34 1.71 -6.92 -17.65
CA ASP A 34 3.07 -6.81 -17.12
C ASP A 34 3.54 -5.34 -17.00
N ALA A 35 2.73 -4.38 -17.44
CA ALA A 35 3.02 -2.95 -17.37
C ALA A 35 2.69 -2.31 -16.01
N THR A 36 1.96 -3.00 -15.11
CA THR A 36 1.55 -2.45 -13.82
C THR A 36 1.58 -3.51 -12.71
N PRO A 37 1.65 -3.09 -11.43
CA PRO A 37 1.39 -3.99 -10.30
C PRO A 37 -0.01 -4.60 -10.32
N LEU A 38 -0.21 -5.68 -9.57
CA LEU A 38 -1.45 -6.49 -9.56
C LEU A 38 -2.66 -5.84 -8.91
N SER A 39 -2.46 -4.84 -8.06
CA SER A 39 -3.54 -4.19 -7.32
C SER A 39 -3.33 -2.69 -7.26
N ASN A 40 -4.43 -1.97 -7.10
CA ASN A 40 -4.41 -0.54 -6.79
C ASN A 40 -4.22 -0.25 -5.29
N VAL A 41 -4.28 -1.25 -4.44
CA VAL A 41 -3.98 -1.13 -3.01
C VAL A 41 -2.53 -1.52 -2.79
N ILE A 42 -1.67 -0.52 -2.59
CA ILE A 42 -0.24 -0.69 -2.39
C ILE A 42 0.06 -0.57 -0.91
N GLU A 43 0.62 -1.62 -0.33
CA GLU A 43 0.89 -1.71 1.12
C GLU A 43 2.33 -1.33 1.47
N ARG A 44 3.31 -1.74 0.65
CA ARG A 44 4.74 -1.50 0.87
C ARG A 44 5.49 -1.31 -0.44
N ILE A 45 6.54 -0.50 -0.39
CA ILE A 45 7.49 -0.33 -1.50
C ILE A 45 8.90 -0.43 -0.95
N SER A 46 9.78 -1.14 -1.64
CA SER A 46 11.22 -1.18 -1.36
C SER A 46 11.99 -1.06 -2.67
N ILE A 47 13.05 -0.25 -2.68
CA ILE A 47 13.87 -0.01 -3.88
C ILE A 47 15.32 -0.33 -3.59
N ILE A 48 15.92 -1.18 -4.42
CA ILE A 48 17.31 -1.56 -4.33
C ILE A 48 17.94 -1.52 -5.74
N GLY A 49 18.74 -0.50 -6.00
CA GLY A 49 19.25 -0.25 -7.35
C GLY A 49 18.10 -0.10 -8.35
N ASP A 50 18.08 -0.90 -9.40
CA ASP A 50 17.05 -0.86 -10.44
C ASP A 50 15.82 -1.76 -10.10
N THR A 51 15.85 -2.44 -8.96
CA THR A 51 14.78 -3.35 -8.53
C THR A 51 13.80 -2.63 -7.62
N ILE A 52 12.52 -2.74 -7.93
CA ILE A 52 11.40 -2.22 -7.13
C ILE A 52 10.55 -3.40 -6.69
N LEU A 53 10.35 -3.54 -5.39
CA LEU A 53 9.46 -4.50 -4.77
C LEU A 53 8.20 -3.78 -4.30
N VAL A 54 7.03 -4.25 -4.70
CA VAL A 54 5.76 -3.67 -4.32
C VAL A 54 4.86 -4.74 -3.71
N GLY A 55 4.64 -4.63 -2.41
CA GLY A 55 3.64 -5.42 -1.69
C GLY A 55 2.26 -4.82 -1.90
N THR A 56 1.31 -5.65 -2.33
CA THR A 56 -0.04 -5.23 -2.65
C THR A 56 -1.09 -6.07 -1.95
N SER A 57 -2.35 -5.64 -1.97
CA SER A 57 -3.46 -6.48 -1.50
C SER A 57 -3.66 -7.75 -2.35
N ASN A 58 -3.07 -7.81 -3.53
CA ASN A 58 -3.11 -8.96 -4.43
C ASN A 58 -1.67 -9.42 -4.74
N GLY A 59 -0.95 -9.88 -3.71
CA GLY A 59 0.37 -10.47 -3.85
C GLY A 59 1.51 -9.48 -4.02
N LEU A 60 2.61 -9.96 -4.62
CA LEU A 60 3.86 -9.25 -4.82
C LEU A 60 4.05 -8.87 -6.29
N SER A 61 4.44 -7.64 -6.54
CA SER A 61 4.86 -7.16 -7.86
C SER A 61 6.32 -6.72 -7.81
N ILE A 62 7.13 -7.16 -8.77
CA ILE A 62 8.56 -6.84 -8.85
C ILE A 62 8.88 -6.24 -10.21
N SER A 63 9.52 -5.09 -10.22
CA SER A 63 10.18 -4.55 -11.39
C SER A 63 11.70 -4.70 -11.25
N PHE A 64 12.37 -5.10 -12.34
CA PHE A 64 13.84 -5.17 -12.42
C PHE A 64 14.44 -4.11 -13.35
N ASP A 65 13.61 -3.20 -13.85
CA ASP A 65 13.90 -2.19 -14.86
C ASP A 65 13.34 -0.81 -14.50
N LYS A 66 13.35 -0.45 -13.20
CA LYS A 66 12.92 0.86 -12.68
C LYS A 66 11.43 1.18 -12.86
N GLY A 67 10.61 0.14 -12.97
CA GLY A 67 9.16 0.27 -13.10
C GLY A 67 8.66 0.31 -14.54
N ASP A 68 9.50 0.00 -15.53
CA ASP A 68 9.09 -0.07 -16.93
C ASP A 68 8.30 -1.36 -17.23
N SER A 69 8.62 -2.45 -16.55
CA SER A 69 7.85 -3.70 -16.58
C SER A 69 7.74 -4.36 -15.20
N TRP A 70 6.75 -5.23 -15.02
CA TRP A 70 6.45 -5.84 -13.73
C TRP A 70 6.29 -7.35 -13.86
N LYS A 71 6.90 -8.09 -12.94
CA LYS A 71 6.66 -9.50 -12.72
C LYS A 71 5.74 -9.66 -11.52
N ASN A 72 4.60 -10.26 -11.72
CA ASN A 72 3.53 -10.33 -10.75
C ASN A 72 3.37 -11.75 -10.20
N PHE A 73 3.16 -11.85 -8.88
CA PHE A 73 3.01 -13.10 -8.13
C PHE A 73 1.72 -13.06 -7.32
N PHE A 74 0.69 -13.68 -7.82
CA PHE A 74 -0.62 -13.77 -7.21
C PHE A 74 -1.44 -14.91 -7.82
N ASN A 75 -2.32 -15.54 -7.05
CA ASN A 75 -3.15 -16.64 -7.50
C ASN A 75 -2.34 -17.81 -8.09
N ASP A 76 -1.16 -18.04 -7.53
CA ASP A 76 -0.26 -19.14 -7.84
C ASP A 76 -0.06 -20.04 -6.60
N GLU A 77 0.71 -21.12 -6.73
CA GLU A 77 0.96 -22.06 -5.64
C GLU A 77 1.76 -21.46 -4.48
N ILE A 78 2.49 -20.37 -4.72
CA ILE A 78 3.40 -19.74 -3.76
C ILE A 78 2.69 -18.62 -3.00
N PHE A 79 2.11 -17.66 -3.73
CA PHE A 79 1.48 -16.47 -3.14
C PHE A 79 -0.01 -16.61 -2.93
N ARG A 80 -0.66 -17.61 -3.55
CA ARG A 80 -2.11 -17.82 -3.43
C ARG A 80 -2.88 -16.51 -3.64
N ASN A 81 -4.02 -16.35 -2.99
CA ASN A 81 -4.82 -15.10 -3.01
C ASN A 81 -4.51 -14.24 -1.79
N GLU A 82 -3.23 -14.03 -1.49
CA GLU A 82 -2.81 -13.38 -0.26
C GLU A 82 -2.28 -11.96 -0.52
N SER A 83 -2.48 -11.09 0.46
CA SER A 83 -1.88 -9.76 0.50
C SER A 83 -0.44 -9.84 0.99
N VAL A 84 0.41 -8.90 0.56
CA VAL A 84 1.79 -8.75 1.03
C VAL A 84 1.88 -7.55 1.96
N SER A 85 2.18 -7.79 3.23
CA SER A 85 2.27 -6.77 4.28
C SER A 85 3.65 -6.15 4.44
N ALA A 86 4.71 -6.90 4.10
CA ALA A 86 6.09 -6.42 4.19
C ALA A 86 6.93 -7.01 3.06
N VAL A 87 7.89 -6.24 2.59
CA VAL A 87 8.89 -6.65 1.61
C VAL A 87 10.28 -6.27 2.09
N GLY A 88 11.27 -7.09 1.78
CA GLY A 88 12.65 -6.83 2.16
C GLY A 88 13.64 -7.38 1.14
N TYR A 89 14.86 -6.86 1.17
CA TYR A 89 15.94 -7.34 0.32
C TYR A 89 17.27 -7.27 1.07
N ASP A 90 17.96 -8.36 1.11
CA ASP A 90 19.32 -8.43 1.67
C ASP A 90 20.19 -9.38 0.86
N LYS A 91 21.40 -8.96 0.51
CA LYS A 91 22.43 -9.79 -0.16
C LYS A 91 21.94 -10.61 -1.35
N GLY A 92 21.06 -10.04 -2.17
CA GLY A 92 20.51 -10.71 -3.35
C GLY A 92 19.27 -11.55 -3.10
N VAL A 93 18.79 -11.62 -1.85
CA VAL A 93 17.60 -12.38 -1.47
C VAL A 93 16.41 -11.43 -1.33
N ILE A 94 15.33 -11.73 -2.04
CA ILE A 94 14.03 -11.03 -1.94
C ILE A 94 13.20 -11.74 -0.88
N TRP A 95 12.57 -10.97 0.02
CA TRP A 95 11.67 -11.45 1.06
C TRP A 95 10.31 -10.78 0.93
N ALA A 96 9.25 -11.54 1.17
CA ALA A 96 7.88 -11.04 1.24
C ALA A 96 7.12 -11.74 2.37
N ALA A 97 6.42 -10.97 3.19
CA ALA A 97 5.51 -11.49 4.20
C ALA A 97 4.08 -11.44 3.67
N THR A 98 3.32 -12.50 3.87
CA THR A 98 1.95 -12.61 3.37
C THR A 98 0.95 -12.81 4.48
N TRP A 99 -0.29 -12.41 4.20
CA TRP A 99 -1.41 -12.51 5.10
C TRP A 99 -2.75 -12.48 4.35
N HIS A 100 -3.83 -12.87 5.03
CA HIS A 100 -5.19 -12.83 4.53
C HIS A 100 -6.19 -12.55 5.65
N PHE A 101 -7.44 -12.29 5.31
CA PHE A 101 -8.54 -12.29 6.26
C PHE A 101 -9.18 -13.67 6.36
N GLU A 102 -9.37 -14.14 7.60
CA GLU A 102 -10.16 -15.33 7.90
C GLU A 102 -11.46 -14.92 8.57
N ASN A 103 -12.60 -15.32 8.02
CA ASN A 103 -13.89 -15.02 8.64
C ASN A 103 -14.15 -16.00 9.79
N ILE A 104 -14.20 -15.48 11.01
CA ILE A 104 -14.46 -16.26 12.23
C ILE A 104 -15.69 -15.68 12.93
N ALA A 105 -16.74 -16.47 13.00
CA ALA A 105 -18.01 -16.08 13.63
C ALA A 105 -18.55 -14.72 13.14
N GLY A 106 -18.37 -14.42 11.85
CA GLY A 106 -18.85 -13.19 11.23
C GLY A 106 -17.89 -11.99 11.33
N SER A 107 -16.71 -12.17 11.91
CA SER A 107 -15.67 -11.13 11.97
C SER A 107 -14.47 -11.53 11.11
N ASP A 108 -13.97 -10.59 10.31
CA ASP A 108 -12.78 -10.78 9.50
C ASP A 108 -11.54 -10.55 10.35
N ILE A 109 -10.77 -11.61 10.58
CA ILE A 109 -9.56 -11.62 11.42
C ILE A 109 -8.33 -11.67 10.51
N ALA A 110 -7.44 -10.69 10.66
CA ALA A 110 -6.16 -10.69 9.96
C ALA A 110 -5.29 -11.87 10.42
N THR A 111 -4.92 -12.76 9.50
CA THR A 111 -4.22 -14.00 9.76
C THR A 111 -2.91 -14.03 8.96
N GLY A 112 -1.79 -14.30 9.63
CA GLY A 112 -0.48 -14.37 9.00
C GLY A 112 -0.30 -15.67 8.22
N SER A 113 0.33 -15.60 7.04
CA SER A 113 0.64 -16.75 6.20
C SER A 113 2.15 -17.02 6.09
N GLY A 114 2.95 -16.26 6.84
CA GLY A 114 4.39 -16.39 6.94
C GLY A 114 5.16 -15.63 5.85
N LEU A 115 6.32 -16.17 5.49
CA LEU A 115 7.26 -15.52 4.58
C LEU A 115 7.46 -16.33 3.31
N ARG A 116 7.87 -15.64 2.26
CA ARG A 116 8.42 -16.20 1.03
C ARG A 116 9.74 -15.54 0.75
N TYR A 117 10.77 -16.30 0.37
CA TYR A 117 11.99 -15.70 -0.11
C TYR A 117 12.49 -16.34 -1.41
N SER A 118 13.18 -15.53 -2.22
CA SER A 118 13.79 -15.94 -3.48
C SER A 118 15.24 -15.48 -3.54
N LYS A 119 16.14 -16.39 -3.97
CA LYS A 119 17.58 -16.13 -4.20
C LYS A 119 17.92 -15.94 -5.68
N ASP A 120 16.95 -16.05 -6.57
CA ASP A 120 17.13 -16.09 -8.03
C ASP A 120 16.20 -15.12 -8.77
N LYS A 121 15.95 -13.95 -8.17
CA LYS A 121 15.11 -12.89 -8.73
C LYS A 121 13.66 -13.35 -9.01
N GLY A 122 13.08 -14.11 -8.07
CA GLY A 122 11.71 -14.57 -8.16
C GLY A 122 11.46 -15.66 -9.20
N LYS A 123 12.48 -16.44 -9.60
CA LYS A 123 12.28 -17.64 -10.44
C LYS A 123 11.77 -18.80 -9.60
N THR A 124 12.38 -18.97 -8.41
CA THR A 124 11.94 -19.95 -7.42
C THR A 124 11.74 -19.29 -6.06
N TRP A 125 10.87 -19.86 -5.26
CA TRP A 125 10.51 -19.35 -3.93
C TRP A 125 10.56 -20.43 -2.88
N THR A 126 11.04 -20.09 -1.69
CA THR A 126 10.93 -20.91 -0.49
C THR A 126 9.85 -20.32 0.41
N ILE A 127 8.92 -21.17 0.87
CA ILE A 127 7.83 -20.80 1.78
C ILE A 127 8.27 -21.10 3.21
N ILE A 128 8.12 -20.12 4.09
CA ILE A 128 8.31 -20.25 5.53
C ILE A 128 6.93 -20.04 6.18
N PRO A 129 6.42 -21.00 6.96
CA PRO A 129 5.16 -20.81 7.70
C PRO A 129 5.21 -19.60 8.62
N GLN A 130 4.04 -19.07 9.00
CA GLN A 130 3.96 -18.03 10.03
C GLN A 130 4.68 -18.50 11.30
N PRO A 131 5.66 -17.73 11.81
CA PRO A 131 6.34 -18.09 13.05
C PRO A 131 5.38 -18.07 14.24
N ILE A 132 5.15 -19.22 14.83
CA ILE A 132 4.38 -19.44 16.06
C ILE A 132 5.25 -20.18 17.08
N ASP A 133 4.83 -20.19 18.33
CA ASP A 133 5.52 -20.89 19.41
C ASP A 133 4.90 -22.27 19.66
N ASP A 134 5.70 -23.20 20.19
CA ASP A 134 5.15 -24.41 20.79
C ASP A 134 4.37 -24.02 22.07
N PRO A 135 3.21 -24.62 22.36
CA PRO A 135 2.48 -24.39 23.61
C PRO A 135 3.31 -24.59 24.87
N ALA A 136 4.38 -25.40 24.82
CA ALA A 136 5.30 -25.62 25.92
C ALA A 136 6.34 -24.49 26.11
N ASP A 137 6.52 -23.59 25.12
CA ASP A 137 7.51 -22.50 25.15
C ASP A 137 7.06 -21.35 26.05
N SER A 138 6.93 -21.63 27.34
CA SER A 138 6.44 -20.69 28.35
C SER A 138 7.53 -19.86 29.01
N SER A 139 8.79 -19.97 28.57
CA SER A 139 9.93 -19.20 29.09
C SER A 139 11.03 -18.99 28.07
N ILE A 140 11.80 -17.91 28.23
CA ILE A 140 12.92 -17.55 27.38
C ILE A 140 14.13 -17.26 28.26
N VAL A 141 15.29 -17.85 27.93
CA VAL A 141 16.56 -17.52 28.56
C VAL A 141 17.07 -16.19 28.02
N TYR A 142 17.28 -15.22 28.90
CA TYR A 142 17.86 -13.92 28.57
C TYR A 142 19.00 -13.60 29.56
N GLY A 143 20.21 -13.90 29.15
CA GLY A 143 21.39 -13.81 30.03
C GLY A 143 21.27 -14.70 31.27
N ILE A 144 21.30 -14.08 32.47
CA ILE A 144 21.14 -14.76 33.75
C ILE A 144 19.67 -15.04 34.13
N ASN A 145 18.72 -14.57 33.29
CA ASN A 145 17.30 -14.62 33.60
C ASN A 145 16.58 -15.73 32.83
N ASN A 146 15.56 -16.29 33.45
CA ASN A 146 14.57 -17.12 32.81
C ASN A 146 13.23 -16.36 32.81
N ILE A 147 12.96 -15.65 31.70
CA ILE A 147 11.79 -14.77 31.52
C ILE A 147 10.60 -15.63 31.16
N ARG A 148 9.50 -15.54 31.91
CA ARG A 148 8.23 -16.14 31.53
C ARG A 148 7.73 -15.51 30.24
N ALA A 149 7.18 -16.31 29.31
CA ALA A 149 6.71 -15.82 28.02
C ALA A 149 5.39 -16.49 27.65
N LEU A 150 4.38 -15.71 27.33
CA LEU A 150 3.12 -16.23 26.81
C LEU A 150 3.36 -16.79 25.41
N PRO A 151 3.18 -18.12 25.17
CA PRO A 151 3.36 -18.68 23.84
C PRO A 151 2.30 -18.15 22.86
N VAL A 152 2.73 -17.72 21.69
CA VAL A 152 1.85 -17.30 20.60
C VAL A 152 1.69 -18.47 19.64
N THR A 153 0.62 -19.24 19.83
CA THR A 153 0.35 -20.53 19.18
C THR A 153 -0.60 -20.43 17.99
N THR A 154 -0.87 -19.21 17.50
CA THR A 154 -1.81 -18.98 16.41
C THR A 154 -1.27 -17.94 15.42
N GLU A 155 -1.65 -18.08 14.17
CA GLU A 155 -1.38 -17.13 13.09
C GLU A 155 -2.37 -15.95 13.12
N LYS A 156 -3.48 -16.08 13.84
CA LYS A 156 -4.54 -15.07 13.95
C LYS A 156 -4.05 -13.85 14.71
N GLN A 157 -4.28 -12.67 14.12
CA GLN A 157 -3.74 -11.40 14.62
C GLN A 157 -2.21 -11.40 14.84
N ASN A 158 -1.51 -12.28 14.13
CA ASN A 158 -0.06 -12.47 14.25
C ASN A 158 0.65 -12.35 12.89
N PHE A 159 0.15 -11.56 11.97
CA PHE A 159 0.81 -11.33 10.69
C PHE A 159 2.07 -10.47 10.84
N ILE A 160 3.01 -10.65 9.94
CA ILE A 160 4.27 -9.90 9.89
C ILE A 160 4.00 -8.53 9.31
N ARG A 161 4.40 -7.48 10.02
CA ARG A 161 4.22 -6.08 9.61
C ARG A 161 5.43 -5.49 8.94
N ASP A 162 6.63 -5.97 9.35
CA ASP A 162 7.88 -5.44 8.83
C ASP A 162 9.01 -6.46 8.90
N ILE A 163 10.04 -6.25 8.05
CA ILE A 163 11.22 -7.12 7.92
C ILE A 163 12.47 -6.24 7.87
N ALA A 164 13.45 -6.53 8.72
CA ALA A 164 14.75 -5.90 8.69
C ALA A 164 15.89 -6.94 8.72
N PHE A 165 17.10 -6.52 8.35
CA PHE A 165 18.25 -7.40 8.26
C PHE A 165 19.43 -6.81 9.03
N TYR A 166 20.03 -7.61 9.89
CA TYR A 166 21.24 -7.26 10.63
C TYR A 166 22.27 -8.37 10.49
N ASN A 167 23.39 -8.09 9.81
CA ASN A 167 24.39 -9.09 9.46
C ASN A 167 23.79 -10.28 8.70
N ASN A 168 23.69 -11.47 9.34
CA ASN A 168 23.04 -12.67 8.80
C ASN A 168 21.71 -12.99 9.50
N THR A 169 21.20 -12.05 10.29
CA THR A 169 19.97 -12.19 11.02
C THR A 169 18.82 -11.56 10.27
N VAL A 170 17.73 -12.28 10.12
CA VAL A 170 16.44 -11.74 9.67
C VAL A 170 15.63 -11.38 10.91
N LEU A 171 15.16 -10.15 10.96
CA LEU A 171 14.27 -9.64 12.01
C LEU A 171 12.87 -9.44 11.43
N ILE A 172 11.84 -9.80 12.18
CA ILE A 172 10.45 -9.53 11.82
C ILE A 172 9.71 -8.89 12.99
N ALA A 173 8.83 -7.96 12.67
CA ALA A 173 7.88 -7.38 13.62
C ALA A 173 6.49 -7.99 13.38
N THR A 174 5.87 -8.51 14.44
CA THR A 174 4.53 -9.10 14.37
C THR A 174 3.64 -8.56 15.49
N ASN A 175 2.33 -8.55 15.30
CA ASN A 175 1.41 -8.07 16.31
C ASN A 175 1.51 -8.90 17.61
N ALA A 176 0.98 -10.11 17.62
CA ALA A 176 0.94 -10.93 18.83
C ALA A 176 2.31 -11.53 19.18
N GLY A 177 3.13 -11.85 18.18
CA GLY A 177 4.45 -12.48 18.38
C GLY A 177 5.57 -11.52 18.74
N GLY A 178 5.33 -10.20 18.70
CA GLY A 178 6.34 -9.18 18.98
C GLY A 178 7.46 -9.16 17.93
N ILE A 179 8.69 -8.89 18.39
CA ILE A 179 9.86 -8.95 17.54
C ILE A 179 10.47 -10.35 17.60
N ARG A 180 10.79 -10.91 16.42
CA ARG A 180 11.45 -12.21 16.31
C ARG A 180 12.70 -12.10 15.45
N ARG A 181 13.66 -12.99 15.68
CA ARG A 181 14.89 -13.11 14.90
C ARG A 181 15.12 -14.53 14.42
N SER A 182 15.71 -14.66 13.24
CA SER A 182 16.21 -15.91 12.68
C SER A 182 17.66 -15.73 12.21
N ILE A 183 18.52 -16.70 12.50
CA ILE A 183 19.92 -16.73 12.06
C ILE A 183 20.16 -17.82 11.00
N ASP A 184 19.12 -18.52 10.58
CA ASP A 184 19.15 -19.68 9.69
C ASP A 184 18.20 -19.55 8.50
N GLU A 185 18.05 -18.33 8.00
CA GLU A 185 17.19 -17.99 6.86
C GLU A 185 15.70 -18.33 7.10
N GLY A 186 15.23 -18.12 8.33
CA GLY A 186 13.82 -18.29 8.69
C GLY A 186 13.39 -19.72 8.98
N LYS A 187 14.31 -20.68 9.09
CA LYS A 187 14.00 -22.08 9.46
C LYS A 187 13.56 -22.17 10.92
N THR A 188 14.24 -21.43 11.79
CA THR A 188 13.87 -21.30 13.20
C THR A 188 13.78 -19.83 13.62
N TRP A 189 12.91 -19.56 14.59
CA TRP A 189 12.67 -18.20 15.06
C TRP A 189 12.76 -18.13 16.59
N GLN A 190 13.41 -17.09 17.07
CA GLN A 190 13.51 -16.76 18.49
C GLN A 190 12.81 -15.43 18.75
N ARG A 191 12.06 -15.34 19.86
CA ARG A 191 11.55 -14.06 20.32
C ARG A 191 12.67 -13.17 20.83
N VAL A 192 12.62 -11.90 20.48
CA VAL A 192 13.50 -10.87 21.06
C VAL A 192 12.85 -10.38 22.34
N VAL A 193 13.62 -10.41 23.45
CA VAL A 193 13.17 -9.87 24.72
C VAL A 193 13.34 -8.36 24.68
N LEU A 194 12.22 -7.63 24.77
CA LEU A 194 12.19 -6.17 24.88
C LEU A 194 11.82 -5.76 26.31
N PRO A 195 12.16 -4.52 26.75
CA PRO A 195 11.71 -4.00 28.03
C PRO A 195 10.19 -4.09 28.18
N PRO A 196 9.65 -4.47 29.34
CA PRO A 196 8.23 -4.29 29.62
C PRO A 196 7.86 -2.80 29.70
N ASP A 197 6.58 -2.46 29.78
CA ASP A 197 6.14 -1.05 29.74
C ASP A 197 6.70 -0.21 30.89
N ASN A 198 6.95 -0.82 32.04
CA ASN A 198 7.46 -0.16 33.27
C ASN A 198 9.00 -0.08 33.39
N LEU A 199 9.75 -0.59 32.39
CA LEU A 199 11.22 -0.48 32.36
C LEU A 199 11.67 0.26 31.09
N ASP A 200 12.65 1.16 31.25
CA ASP A 200 13.21 1.92 30.14
C ASP A 200 14.38 1.21 29.45
N ARG A 201 14.98 0.21 30.10
CA ARG A 201 16.10 -0.55 29.55
C ARG A 201 16.18 -1.94 30.14
N ILE A 202 16.81 -2.86 29.40
CA ILE A 202 17.19 -4.18 29.88
C ILE A 202 18.55 -4.59 29.31
N LYS A 203 19.31 -5.34 30.13
CA LYS A 203 20.55 -6.04 29.75
C LYS A 203 20.51 -7.48 30.23
N PRO A 204 21.20 -8.41 29.54
CA PRO A 204 21.27 -9.82 29.99
C PRO A 204 21.82 -10.03 31.42
N THR A 205 22.59 -9.06 31.91
CA THR A 205 23.20 -9.09 33.26
C THR A 205 22.31 -8.52 34.36
N ASP A 206 21.19 -7.87 34.00
CA ASP A 206 20.26 -7.31 34.98
C ASP A 206 19.46 -8.44 35.66
N THR A 207 19.05 -8.26 36.90
CA THR A 207 18.07 -9.14 37.56
C THR A 207 16.67 -8.70 37.19
N LEU A 208 15.99 -9.47 36.33
CA LEU A 208 14.72 -9.12 35.73
C LEU A 208 13.59 -10.00 36.26
N SER A 209 12.42 -9.37 36.51
CA SER A 209 11.21 -10.07 36.96
C SER A 209 9.99 -9.49 36.25
N PHE A 210 9.70 -10.01 35.05
CA PHE A 210 8.49 -9.67 34.26
C PHE A 210 8.09 -10.84 33.37
N SER A 211 6.94 -10.72 32.69
CA SER A 211 6.49 -11.68 31.68
C SER A 211 6.49 -11.05 30.31
N LEU A 212 7.02 -11.75 29.30
CA LEU A 212 6.93 -11.36 27.90
C LEU A 212 5.53 -11.71 27.40
N GLN A 213 4.60 -10.76 27.49
CA GLN A 213 3.21 -10.93 27.06
C GLN A 213 2.63 -9.60 26.58
N PRO A 214 1.98 -9.56 25.39
CA PRO A 214 1.35 -8.35 24.86
C PRO A 214 -0.02 -8.08 25.49
N VAL A 215 -0.67 -9.10 26.06
CA VAL A 215 -2.01 -9.03 26.65
C VAL A 215 -2.03 -9.58 28.07
N ALA A 216 -2.90 -9.06 28.91
CA ALA A 216 -3.15 -9.59 30.23
C ALA A 216 -3.82 -10.98 30.17
N GLY A 217 -3.60 -11.81 31.18
CA GLY A 217 -4.28 -13.10 31.29
C GLY A 217 -3.43 -14.20 31.90
N ALA A 218 -2.93 -15.13 31.08
CA ALA A 218 -2.35 -16.41 31.56
C ALA A 218 -1.19 -16.27 32.56
N PHE A 219 -0.39 -15.21 32.48
CA PHE A 219 0.77 -14.99 33.37
C PHE A 219 0.63 -13.78 34.30
N GLY A 220 -0.54 -13.18 34.40
CA GLY A 220 -0.79 -12.05 35.29
C GLY A 220 -1.77 -11.04 34.68
N LYS A 221 -1.98 -9.96 35.45
CA LYS A 221 -2.89 -8.87 35.05
C LYS A 221 -2.21 -7.83 34.14
N GLU A 222 -0.91 -7.91 33.94
CA GLU A 222 -0.11 -6.96 33.18
C GLU A 222 -0.22 -7.28 31.71
N ALA A 223 -0.42 -6.24 30.89
CA ALA A 223 -0.26 -6.27 29.46
C ALA A 223 0.89 -5.33 29.12
N ASN A 224 1.83 -5.74 28.26
CA ASN A 224 2.94 -4.90 27.87
C ASN A 224 2.79 -4.54 26.38
N LEU A 225 2.38 -3.32 26.11
CA LEU A 225 2.23 -2.80 24.75
C LEU A 225 3.56 -2.83 23.99
N ASN A 226 4.67 -2.68 24.70
CA ASN A 226 6.01 -2.79 24.12
C ASN A 226 6.33 -4.17 23.55
N HIS A 227 5.52 -5.19 23.82
CA HIS A 227 5.68 -6.53 23.25
C HIS A 227 4.83 -6.76 21.97
N ILE A 228 4.22 -5.71 21.42
CA ILE A 228 3.51 -5.73 20.13
C ILE A 228 4.37 -5.03 19.10
N GLY A 229 4.87 -5.75 18.08
CA GLY A 229 5.79 -5.21 17.08
C GLY A 229 5.08 -4.59 15.89
N PHE A 230 5.56 -3.43 15.42
CA PHE A 230 5.01 -2.73 14.26
C PHE A 230 6.02 -2.47 13.15
N SER A 231 7.21 -1.98 13.50
CA SER A 231 8.22 -1.55 12.51
C SER A 231 9.64 -1.89 12.96
N LEU A 232 10.56 -1.98 12.01
CA LEU A 232 11.96 -2.31 12.23
C LEU A 232 12.85 -1.48 11.31
N LEU A 233 13.98 -1.02 11.84
CA LEU A 233 15.02 -0.39 11.08
C LEU A 233 16.39 -0.93 11.55
N THR A 234 17.24 -1.31 10.61
CA THR A 234 18.68 -1.42 10.85
C THR A 234 19.34 -0.21 10.24
N ALA A 235 19.76 0.73 11.07
CA ALA A 235 20.37 1.96 10.63
C ALA A 235 21.78 1.74 10.06
N SER A 236 22.29 2.70 9.30
CA SER A 236 23.64 2.65 8.70
C SER A 236 24.77 2.58 9.74
N THR A 237 24.49 2.98 10.99
CA THR A 237 25.37 2.81 12.14
C THR A 237 25.47 1.35 12.63
N GLY A 238 24.59 0.46 12.17
CA GLY A 238 24.42 -0.88 12.69
C GLY A 238 23.50 -0.97 13.90
N TRP A 239 22.90 0.14 14.33
CA TRP A 239 21.90 0.13 15.40
C TRP A 239 20.57 -0.43 14.88
N ILE A 240 19.90 -1.18 15.74
CA ILE A 240 18.58 -1.75 15.45
C ILE A 240 17.53 -0.94 16.21
N TYR A 241 16.53 -0.48 15.49
CA TYR A 241 15.35 0.17 16.04
C TYR A 241 14.14 -0.74 15.86
N ALA A 242 13.41 -0.97 16.93
CA ALA A 242 12.17 -1.73 16.93
C ALA A 242 11.02 -0.86 17.45
N GLY A 243 10.13 -0.49 16.53
CA GLY A 243 8.90 0.24 16.83
C GLY A 243 7.80 -0.71 17.27
N THR A 244 7.19 -0.37 18.39
CA THR A 244 6.18 -1.19 19.07
C THR A 244 4.93 -0.36 19.39
N ALA A 245 3.96 -0.97 20.07
CA ALA A 245 2.83 -0.23 20.64
C ALA A 245 3.19 0.51 21.96
N GLY A 246 4.40 0.29 22.50
CA GLY A 246 4.89 0.90 23.73
C GLY A 246 6.06 1.88 23.56
N GLY A 247 6.46 2.17 22.33
CA GLY A 247 7.53 3.11 22.02
C GLY A 247 8.57 2.56 21.03
N ILE A 248 9.72 3.24 20.99
CA ILE A 248 10.87 2.89 20.16
C ILE A 248 11.92 2.20 21.02
N ASN A 249 12.31 0.99 20.66
CA ASN A 249 13.38 0.24 21.31
C ASN A 249 14.63 0.32 20.45
N VAL A 250 15.78 0.64 21.04
CA VAL A 250 17.05 0.81 20.35
C VAL A 250 18.10 -0.13 20.96
N SER A 251 18.80 -0.84 20.07
CA SER A 251 19.94 -1.69 20.42
C SER A 251 21.16 -1.30 19.59
N ASP A 252 22.31 -1.15 20.22
CA ASP A 252 23.61 -0.90 19.61
C ASP A 252 24.54 -2.15 19.60
N ASP A 253 24.04 -3.27 20.13
CA ASP A 253 24.79 -4.52 20.31
C ASP A 253 24.16 -5.73 19.58
N GLY A 254 23.40 -5.48 18.52
CA GLY A 254 22.80 -6.51 17.69
C GLY A 254 21.55 -7.15 18.28
N GLY A 255 20.80 -6.44 19.11
CA GLY A 255 19.54 -6.88 19.71
C GLY A 255 19.73 -7.72 20.97
N ILE A 256 20.87 -7.53 21.67
CA ILE A 256 21.18 -8.21 22.93
C ILE A 256 20.64 -7.39 24.11
N SER A 257 20.98 -6.10 24.18
CA SER A 257 20.42 -5.16 25.16
C SER A 257 19.58 -4.09 24.45
N TRP A 258 18.64 -3.51 25.18
CA TRP A 258 17.67 -2.56 24.64
C TRP A 258 17.46 -1.36 25.56
N VAL A 259 17.34 -0.19 24.95
CA VAL A 259 16.85 1.04 25.57
C VAL A 259 15.52 1.40 24.90
N LYS A 260 14.50 1.70 25.70
CA LYS A 260 13.17 2.10 25.22
C LYS A 260 12.96 3.59 25.40
N PHE A 261 12.50 4.24 24.35
CA PHE A 261 12.06 5.63 24.32
C PHE A 261 10.54 5.67 24.11
N ASN A 262 9.85 6.39 25.00
CA ASN A 262 8.40 6.56 24.91
C ASN A 262 7.99 8.01 25.22
N HIS A 263 6.71 8.31 25.11
CA HIS A 263 6.18 9.65 25.31
C HIS A 263 6.40 10.23 26.74
N LEU A 264 6.71 9.40 27.73
CA LEU A 264 6.78 9.83 29.13
C LEU A 264 8.20 9.80 29.73
N ASN A 265 9.18 9.16 29.07
CA ASN A 265 10.49 8.90 29.67
C ASN A 265 11.63 9.76 29.11
N GLN A 266 11.30 10.86 28.40
CA GLN A 266 12.27 11.77 27.82
C GLN A 266 11.86 13.22 28.10
N GLU A 267 12.82 14.13 28.10
CA GLU A 267 12.57 15.59 28.19
C GLU A 267 11.92 16.15 26.91
N GLU A 268 12.44 15.71 25.75
CA GLU A 268 11.88 15.97 24.42
C GLU A 268 11.41 14.64 23.84
N PRO A 269 10.18 14.19 24.12
CA PRO A 269 9.73 12.86 23.80
C PRO A 269 9.17 12.74 22.38
N ILE A 270 9.00 11.48 21.93
CA ILE A 270 8.15 11.14 20.79
C ILE A 270 6.70 11.56 21.05
N SER A 271 5.93 11.86 19.99
CA SER A 271 4.56 12.37 20.13
C SER A 271 3.56 11.31 20.64
N GLY A 272 3.80 10.04 20.36
CA GLY A 272 2.94 8.93 20.74
C GLY A 272 3.67 7.60 20.67
N ASN A 273 3.14 6.59 21.34
CA ASN A 273 3.85 5.33 21.59
C ASN A 273 3.59 4.23 20.54
N HIS A 274 2.60 4.37 19.64
CA HIS A 274 2.42 3.45 18.53
C HIS A 274 3.33 3.84 17.37
N ILE A 275 4.35 3.04 17.09
CA ILE A 275 5.41 3.37 16.12
C ILE A 275 5.21 2.59 14.83
N LEU A 276 4.52 3.19 13.85
CA LEU A 276 4.08 2.48 12.65
C LEU A 276 5.16 2.34 11.58
N ALA A 277 6.09 3.30 11.51
CA ALA A 277 7.25 3.26 10.64
C ALA A 277 8.45 3.91 11.32
N ILE A 278 9.65 3.44 11.02
CA ILE A 278 10.92 4.06 11.41
C ILE A 278 11.85 3.99 10.21
N GLU A 279 12.40 5.15 9.82
CA GLU A 279 13.29 5.26 8.68
C GLU A 279 14.52 6.12 9.01
N GLU A 280 15.65 5.81 8.40
CA GLU A 280 16.86 6.64 8.45
C GLU A 280 16.92 7.53 7.21
N ASN A 281 17.06 8.84 7.41
CA ASN A 281 17.40 9.74 6.31
C ASN A 281 18.82 9.42 5.81
N PRO A 282 19.01 8.98 4.57
CA PRO A 282 20.32 8.56 4.08
C PRO A 282 21.35 9.70 4.00
N LEU A 283 20.91 10.96 4.02
CA LEU A 283 21.76 12.12 3.85
C LEU A 283 22.39 12.58 5.16
N ASP A 284 21.61 12.74 6.22
CA ASP A 284 22.07 13.29 7.50
C ASP A 284 22.01 12.29 8.66
N LYS A 285 21.57 11.06 8.38
CA LYS A 285 21.46 9.97 9.34
C LYS A 285 20.48 10.21 10.49
N SER A 286 19.62 11.21 10.35
CA SER A 286 18.53 11.43 11.27
C SER A 286 17.51 10.28 11.19
N ILE A 287 16.94 9.92 12.34
CA ILE A 287 15.91 8.89 12.46
C ILE A 287 14.53 9.55 12.46
N TRP A 288 13.65 9.06 11.63
CA TRP A 288 12.28 9.54 11.46
C TRP A 288 11.29 8.44 11.83
N ALA A 289 10.32 8.76 12.66
CA ALA A 289 9.33 7.81 13.13
C ALA A 289 7.89 8.34 12.93
N ALA A 290 7.03 7.50 12.42
CA ALA A 290 5.58 7.71 12.39
C ALA A 290 5.00 7.33 13.74
N THR A 291 4.75 8.33 14.58
CA THR A 291 4.38 8.18 15.99
C THR A 291 2.91 8.48 16.18
N TRP A 292 2.15 7.44 16.50
CA TRP A 292 0.72 7.53 16.68
C TRP A 292 0.34 7.51 18.16
N LYS A 293 -0.73 8.23 18.47
CA LYS A 293 -1.36 8.17 19.77
C LYS A 293 -1.74 6.73 20.12
N ALA A 294 -1.29 6.24 21.27
CA ALA A 294 -1.69 4.98 21.89
C ALA A 294 -2.81 5.22 22.92
N GLU A 295 -2.49 5.08 24.20
CA GLU A 295 -3.46 5.19 25.29
C GLU A 295 -3.29 6.45 26.15
N GLY A 296 -2.15 7.13 26.06
CA GLY A 296 -1.83 8.32 26.85
C GLY A 296 -2.69 9.53 26.51
N ALA A 297 -3.18 10.23 27.53
CA ALA A 297 -4.04 11.42 27.32
C ALA A 297 -3.27 12.58 26.65
N SER A 298 -1.96 12.68 26.86
CA SER A 298 -1.08 13.69 26.29
C SER A 298 -0.48 13.30 24.94
N GLU A 299 -0.64 12.05 24.53
CA GLU A 299 -0.13 11.56 23.25
C GLU A 299 -0.95 12.13 22.08
N PHE A 300 -0.28 12.34 20.93
CA PHE A 300 -0.91 12.82 19.69
C PHE A 300 -0.26 12.16 18.47
N TRP A 301 -0.93 12.23 17.34
CA TRP A 301 -0.39 11.76 16.05
C TRP A 301 0.58 12.79 15.50
N ALA A 302 1.75 12.37 15.07
CA ALA A 302 2.74 13.23 14.45
C ALA A 302 3.87 12.45 13.78
N VAL A 303 4.86 13.16 13.29
CA VAL A 303 6.19 12.70 12.94
C VAL A 303 7.14 13.07 14.05
N SER A 304 7.93 12.13 14.56
CA SER A 304 9.01 12.37 15.51
C SER A 304 10.36 12.16 14.82
N GLN A 305 11.30 13.12 14.93
CA GLN A 305 12.61 13.08 14.29
C GLN A 305 13.71 13.25 15.34
N SER A 306 14.73 12.39 15.27
CA SER A 306 15.89 12.42 16.15
C SER A 306 17.21 12.55 15.37
N ASN A 307 18.12 13.42 15.85
CA ASN A 307 19.49 13.55 15.34
C ASN A 307 20.55 12.88 16.22
N ASN A 308 20.14 12.27 17.33
CA ASN A 308 21.04 11.76 18.37
C ASN A 308 20.71 10.33 18.81
N GLY A 309 20.18 9.52 17.88
CA GLY A 309 19.92 8.09 18.09
C GLY A 309 18.68 7.79 18.96
N GLY A 310 17.79 8.77 19.14
CA GLY A 310 16.55 8.62 19.91
C GLY A 310 16.59 9.23 21.31
N ILE A 311 17.68 9.90 21.69
CA ILE A 311 17.80 10.53 23.02
C ILE A 311 16.82 11.70 23.16
N SER A 312 16.61 12.48 22.09
CA SER A 312 15.58 13.52 22.03
C SER A 312 14.93 13.56 20.65
N TRP A 313 13.73 14.10 20.60
CA TRP A 313 12.90 14.13 19.39
C TRP A 313 12.26 15.49 19.15
N ASN A 314 12.23 15.88 17.89
CA ASN A 314 11.42 17.00 17.41
C ASN A 314 10.14 16.45 16.79
N ASN A 315 8.99 17.04 17.11
CA ASN A 315 7.69 16.59 16.57
C ASN A 315 7.18 17.56 15.50
N PHE A 316 6.71 16.99 14.37
CA PHE A 316 6.21 17.71 13.21
C PHE A 316 4.91 17.09 12.72
N LEU A 317 4.17 17.77 11.84
CA LEU A 317 2.89 17.30 11.27
C LEU A 317 1.91 16.81 12.35
N GLU A 318 1.75 17.63 13.40
CA GLU A 318 0.83 17.30 14.50
C GLU A 318 -0.60 17.12 13.98
N GLY A 319 -1.26 16.06 14.41
CA GLY A 319 -2.59 15.65 13.98
C GLY A 319 -2.60 14.71 12.77
N GLU A 320 -1.48 14.56 12.05
CA GLU A 320 -1.38 13.72 10.85
C GLU A 320 -1.09 12.25 11.21
N ARG A 321 -1.83 11.34 10.58
CA ARG A 321 -1.67 9.89 10.75
C ARG A 321 -0.68 9.35 9.71
N VAL A 322 0.59 9.64 9.96
CA VAL A 322 1.69 9.25 9.06
C VAL A 322 1.89 7.74 9.06
N LEU A 323 2.25 7.19 7.91
CA LEU A 323 2.44 5.76 7.67
C LEU A 323 3.83 5.42 7.13
N ASP A 324 4.49 6.36 6.41
CA ASP A 324 5.79 6.10 5.80
C ASP A 324 6.51 7.38 5.38
N PHE A 325 7.81 7.26 5.07
CA PHE A 325 8.70 8.35 4.68
C PHE A 325 9.43 8.06 3.37
N GLY A 326 9.83 9.15 2.68
CA GLY A 326 10.73 9.10 1.55
C GLY A 326 11.72 10.27 1.62
N PHE A 327 12.98 10.05 1.24
CA PHE A 327 14.03 11.05 1.34
C PHE A 327 14.68 11.27 -0.02
N SER A 328 14.82 12.51 -0.42
CA SER A 328 15.52 12.95 -1.62
C SER A 328 16.44 14.12 -1.27
N LYS A 329 17.44 14.41 -2.10
CA LYS A 329 18.57 15.36 -1.84
C LYS A 329 18.23 16.57 -0.98
N ASN A 330 17.06 17.19 -1.15
CA ASN A 330 16.67 18.39 -0.43
C ASN A 330 15.24 18.31 0.09
N SER A 331 14.63 17.13 0.07
CA SER A 331 13.22 16.98 0.41
C SER A 331 12.99 15.75 1.25
N ILE A 332 12.10 15.90 2.21
CA ILE A 332 11.54 14.82 3.01
C ILE A 332 10.07 14.72 2.61
N TYR A 333 9.62 13.52 2.35
CA TYR A 333 8.23 13.21 2.02
C TYR A 333 7.62 12.38 3.13
N SER A 334 6.36 12.65 3.43
CA SER A 334 5.59 11.91 4.42
C SER A 334 4.25 11.46 3.84
N ALA A 335 3.99 10.17 3.86
CA ALA A 335 2.72 9.58 3.48
C ALA A 335 1.82 9.47 4.70
N SER A 336 0.59 9.96 4.61
CA SER A 336 -0.41 9.85 5.67
C SER A 336 -1.74 9.30 5.16
N GLN A 337 -2.64 8.97 6.09
CA GLN A 337 -4.00 8.56 5.73
C GLN A 337 -4.81 9.68 5.09
N ASP A 338 -4.42 10.93 5.33
CA ASP A 338 -5.19 12.12 4.95
C ASP A 338 -4.47 13.01 3.93
N GLY A 339 -3.19 12.68 3.58
CA GLY A 339 -2.42 13.45 2.63
C GLY A 339 -1.00 12.95 2.36
N LEU A 340 -0.38 13.55 1.37
CA LEU A 340 1.03 13.42 1.05
C LEU A 340 1.69 14.78 1.28
N PHE A 341 2.80 14.83 2.00
CA PHE A 341 3.45 16.06 2.41
C PHE A 341 4.92 16.10 1.98
N GLN A 342 5.43 17.28 1.67
CA GLN A 342 6.83 17.55 1.35
C GLN A 342 7.37 18.64 2.26
N SER A 343 8.56 18.43 2.80
CA SER A 343 9.37 19.45 3.48
C SER A 343 10.70 19.62 2.74
N THR A 344 11.17 20.87 2.62
CA THR A 344 12.47 21.21 2.04
C THR A 344 13.42 21.90 3.04
N ASP A 345 13.01 21.99 4.31
CA ASP A 345 13.71 22.65 5.41
C ASP A 345 13.88 21.74 6.63
N LYS A 346 14.12 20.46 6.39
CA LYS A 346 14.36 19.41 7.41
C LYS A 346 13.18 19.19 8.36
N GLY A 347 11.95 19.33 7.85
CA GLY A 347 10.73 19.07 8.61
C GLY A 347 10.14 20.30 9.32
N LEU A 348 10.75 21.48 9.22
CA LEU A 348 10.23 22.67 9.90
C LEU A 348 8.91 23.15 9.27
N THR A 349 8.81 23.12 7.94
CA THR A 349 7.55 23.42 7.24
C THR A 349 7.17 22.29 6.28
N TRP A 350 5.87 22.04 6.18
CA TRP A 350 5.32 20.97 5.35
C TRP A 350 4.25 21.50 4.40
N TYR A 351 4.30 21.03 3.18
CA TYR A 351 3.40 21.42 2.11
C TYR A 351 2.66 20.20 1.59
N ALA A 352 1.34 20.22 1.66
CA ALA A 352 0.51 19.15 1.12
C ALA A 352 0.64 19.07 -0.41
N ALA A 353 0.59 17.85 -0.93
CA ALA A 353 0.54 17.63 -2.37
C ALA A 353 -0.76 18.19 -2.96
N PRO A 354 -0.71 18.79 -4.17
CA PRO A 354 -1.91 19.15 -4.90
C PRO A 354 -2.68 17.89 -5.32
N GLN A 355 -3.85 18.07 -5.95
CA GLN A 355 -4.54 16.95 -6.60
C GLN A 355 -3.60 16.25 -7.58
N ILE A 356 -3.28 14.99 -7.30
CA ILE A 356 -2.39 14.20 -8.15
C ILE A 356 -3.12 13.81 -9.43
N SER A 357 -2.54 14.17 -10.58
CA SER A 357 -3.10 13.85 -11.88
C SER A 357 -2.02 13.50 -12.91
N ASP A 358 -2.23 12.43 -13.63
CA ASP A 358 -1.47 12.06 -14.82
C ASP A 358 -2.11 12.76 -16.04
N ILE A 359 -1.51 13.86 -16.47
CA ILE A 359 -2.05 14.69 -17.55
C ILE A 359 -2.05 13.95 -18.89
N GLU A 360 -1.04 13.12 -19.14
CA GLU A 360 -0.91 12.37 -20.39
C GLU A 360 -1.99 11.29 -20.52
N LYS A 361 -2.24 10.57 -19.45
CA LYS A 361 -3.27 9.52 -19.37
C LYS A 361 -4.64 10.05 -18.97
N ARG A 362 -4.73 11.32 -18.54
CA ARG A 362 -5.95 11.97 -18.02
C ARG A 362 -6.56 11.25 -16.81
N ILE A 363 -5.70 10.70 -15.98
CA ILE A 363 -6.09 10.01 -14.76
C ILE A 363 -5.93 10.98 -13.58
N ILE A 364 -6.93 11.03 -12.72
CA ILE A 364 -6.87 11.71 -11.42
C ILE A 364 -6.83 10.64 -10.35
N LEU A 365 -5.90 10.76 -9.41
CA LEU A 365 -5.84 9.88 -8.26
C LEU A 365 -7.00 10.20 -7.32
N ASP A 366 -7.88 9.21 -7.11
CA ASP A 366 -9.10 9.36 -6.30
C ASP A 366 -8.91 8.74 -4.91
N THR A 367 -7.86 9.16 -4.22
CA THR A 367 -7.62 8.81 -2.81
C THR A 367 -6.72 9.85 -2.15
N LYS A 368 -6.89 10.03 -0.85
CA LYS A 368 -5.98 10.79 0.02
C LYS A 368 -5.18 9.90 0.96
N ASN A 369 -5.37 8.58 0.89
CA ASN A 369 -4.67 7.62 1.73
C ASN A 369 -3.40 7.14 1.04
N PHE A 370 -2.27 7.64 1.51
CA PHE A 370 -0.92 7.32 1.06
C PHE A 370 -0.27 6.40 2.08
N ARG A 371 0.27 5.27 1.64
CA ARG A 371 0.68 4.18 2.53
C ARG A 371 2.16 3.87 2.54
N ALA A 372 2.82 4.03 1.40
CA ALA A 372 4.22 3.65 1.24
C ALA A 372 4.94 4.64 0.35
N LEU A 373 6.20 4.94 0.69
CA LEU A 373 7.09 5.79 -0.08
C LEU A 373 8.43 5.10 -0.28
N ALA A 374 9.02 5.27 -1.46
CA ALA A 374 10.41 4.90 -1.69
C ALA A 374 11.02 5.84 -2.73
N THR A 375 12.25 6.28 -2.50
CA THR A 375 12.96 7.16 -3.42
C THR A 375 13.98 6.39 -4.24
N TYR A 376 14.04 6.71 -5.51
CA TYR A 376 15.09 6.29 -6.42
C TYR A 376 15.87 7.52 -6.89
N GLU A 377 17.16 7.53 -6.64
CA GLU A 377 18.03 8.63 -7.05
C GLU A 377 19.21 8.12 -7.87
N ASN A 378 19.44 8.74 -9.02
CA ASN A 378 20.66 8.63 -9.77
C ASN A 378 21.08 9.99 -10.33
N SER A 379 22.20 10.05 -11.08
CA SER A 379 22.70 11.31 -11.64
C SER A 379 21.75 11.98 -12.65
N ALA A 380 20.79 11.25 -13.21
CA ALA A 380 19.87 11.73 -14.25
C ALA A 380 18.44 11.93 -13.74
N ASN A 381 17.97 11.11 -12.79
CA ASN A 381 16.57 11.09 -12.38
C ASN A 381 16.43 10.96 -10.87
N ASN A 382 15.55 11.75 -10.30
CA ASN A 382 15.08 11.62 -8.93
C ASN A 382 13.59 11.28 -8.99
N ILE A 383 13.23 10.12 -8.46
CA ILE A 383 11.87 9.59 -8.53
C ILE A 383 11.40 9.26 -7.12
N LEU A 384 10.20 9.69 -6.77
CA LEU A 384 9.47 9.21 -5.61
C LEU A 384 8.38 8.24 -6.07
N TRP A 385 8.44 7.01 -5.60
CA TRP A 385 7.39 6.03 -5.74
C TRP A 385 6.45 6.11 -4.55
N ILE A 386 5.15 6.13 -4.83
CA ILE A 386 4.11 6.41 -3.85
C ILE A 386 3.04 5.34 -3.95
N GLY A 387 2.91 4.55 -2.89
CA GLY A 387 1.86 3.56 -2.73
C GLY A 387 0.60 4.17 -2.10
N THR A 388 -0.55 3.88 -2.69
CA THR A 388 -1.84 4.41 -2.23
C THR A 388 -2.91 3.33 -2.18
N LEU A 389 -4.11 3.67 -1.69
CA LEU A 389 -5.30 2.82 -1.84
C LEU A 389 -5.95 2.92 -3.24
N GLY A 390 -5.42 3.75 -4.13
CA GLY A 390 -6.00 4.01 -5.45
C GLY A 390 -5.02 3.82 -6.61
N GLY A 391 -3.85 3.22 -6.39
CA GLY A 391 -2.84 2.94 -7.40
C GLY A 391 -1.41 3.18 -6.92
N LEU A 392 -0.46 2.81 -7.76
CA LEU A 392 0.95 3.14 -7.62
C LEU A 392 1.25 4.41 -8.40
N VAL A 393 1.93 5.37 -7.80
CA VAL A 393 2.29 6.63 -8.44
C VAL A 393 3.81 6.75 -8.55
N LYS A 394 4.31 7.06 -9.73
CA LYS A 394 5.67 7.47 -10.00
C LYS A 394 5.71 8.99 -10.14
N TYR A 395 6.39 9.66 -9.24
CA TYR A 395 6.58 11.11 -9.28
C TYR A 395 8.02 11.44 -9.66
N GLU A 396 8.23 12.00 -10.83
CA GLU A 396 9.52 12.53 -11.25
C GLU A 396 9.71 13.87 -10.56
N ILE A 397 10.64 13.93 -9.60
CA ILE A 397 10.81 15.08 -8.71
C ILE A 397 11.32 16.29 -9.51
N GLY A 398 10.58 17.39 -9.44
CA GLY A 398 10.95 18.66 -10.07
C GLY A 398 11.90 19.51 -9.21
N ASN A 399 12.19 20.71 -9.71
CA ASN A 399 13.14 21.62 -9.06
C ASN A 399 12.53 22.49 -7.94
N SER A 400 11.23 22.46 -7.77
CA SER A 400 10.50 23.21 -6.73
C SER A 400 9.38 22.34 -6.17
N LEU A 401 8.73 22.82 -5.09
CA LEU A 401 7.63 22.12 -4.42
C LEU A 401 6.58 21.64 -5.43
N TRP A 402 6.37 20.34 -5.47
CA TRP A 402 5.37 19.62 -6.28
C TRP A 402 5.34 19.97 -7.78
N SER A 403 6.47 20.46 -8.33
CA SER A 403 6.57 20.90 -9.74
C SER A 403 6.92 19.77 -10.71
N GLY A 404 7.00 18.54 -10.25
CA GLY A 404 7.40 17.37 -11.02
C GLY A 404 6.28 16.79 -11.88
N LYS A 405 6.59 15.68 -12.54
CA LYS A 405 5.66 14.94 -13.39
C LYS A 405 5.09 13.74 -12.65
N TRP A 406 3.77 13.61 -12.68
CA TRP A 406 3.04 12.50 -12.10
C TRP A 406 2.71 11.44 -13.16
N ASN A 407 2.96 10.20 -12.86
CA ASN A 407 2.56 9.05 -13.68
C ASN A 407 1.83 8.05 -12.78
N ILE A 408 0.55 7.82 -13.05
CA ILE A 408 -0.31 6.95 -12.26
C ILE A 408 -0.38 5.59 -12.94
N LEU A 409 0.00 4.54 -12.20
CA LEU A 409 -0.11 3.16 -12.63
C LEU A 409 -1.31 2.52 -11.93
N LEU A 410 -2.30 2.16 -12.73
CA LEU A 410 -3.48 1.47 -12.23
C LEU A 410 -3.42 0.01 -12.66
N SER A 411 -3.67 -0.89 -11.71
CA SER A 411 -3.93 -2.29 -12.00
C SER A 411 -5.24 -2.40 -12.75
N THR A 412 -5.13 -2.58 -14.03
CA THR A 412 -6.27 -2.75 -14.93
C THR A 412 -5.88 -3.82 -15.92
N GLY A 413 -6.76 -4.80 -16.15
CA GLY A 413 -6.53 -5.71 -17.27
C GLY A 413 -6.27 -4.91 -18.56
N THR A 414 -5.38 -5.35 -19.42
CA THR A 414 -5.20 -4.76 -20.74
C THR A 414 -6.51 -4.81 -21.51
N ALA A 415 -6.83 -3.75 -22.22
CA ALA A 415 -7.68 -3.87 -23.39
C ALA A 415 -6.94 -4.79 -24.38
N SER A 416 -7.29 -6.08 -24.39
CA SER A 416 -6.50 -7.17 -24.98
C SER A 416 -6.36 -7.11 -26.50
N THR A 417 -7.02 -6.17 -27.16
CA THR A 417 -6.95 -5.90 -28.60
C THR A 417 -7.27 -4.44 -28.88
N ALA A 418 -6.72 -3.87 -29.95
CA ALA A 418 -7.18 -2.59 -30.45
C ALA A 418 -8.71 -2.63 -30.61
N ASN A 419 -9.40 -1.57 -30.17
CA ASN A 419 -10.87 -1.45 -30.11
C ASN A 419 -11.56 -2.34 -29.04
N SER A 420 -10.92 -2.64 -27.93
CA SER A 420 -11.55 -3.25 -26.76
C SER A 420 -11.77 -2.23 -25.63
N SER A 421 -12.75 -2.49 -24.76
CA SER A 421 -13.04 -1.64 -23.60
C SER A 421 -13.58 -2.43 -22.41
N PHE A 422 -13.36 -1.91 -21.19
CA PHE A 422 -13.97 -2.43 -19.97
C PHE A 422 -14.08 -1.32 -18.90
N ALA A 423 -14.96 -1.54 -17.92
CA ALA A 423 -15.15 -0.61 -16.80
C ALA A 423 -14.65 -1.21 -15.47
N PHE A 424 -14.01 -0.35 -14.63
CA PHE A 424 -13.52 -0.75 -13.30
C PHE A 424 -13.50 0.46 -12.33
N PRO A 425 -13.71 0.27 -11.01
CA PRO A 425 -14.27 -0.95 -10.44
C PRO A 425 -15.65 -1.24 -11.01
N ASN A 426 -16.00 -2.50 -11.09
CA ASN A 426 -17.31 -2.94 -11.55
C ASN A 426 -17.64 -4.28 -10.85
N PRO A 427 -18.56 -4.30 -9.89
CA PRO A 427 -19.47 -3.23 -9.45
C PRO A 427 -18.79 -2.02 -8.81
N PHE A 428 -19.49 -0.86 -8.79
CA PHE A 428 -19.07 0.31 -8.01
C PHE A 428 -20.25 0.98 -7.29
N SER A 429 -19.93 1.72 -6.20
CA SER A 429 -20.87 2.57 -5.49
C SER A 429 -20.57 4.05 -5.75
N PRO A 430 -21.52 4.82 -6.31
CA PRO A 430 -21.35 6.26 -6.58
C PRO A 430 -21.07 7.11 -5.35
N ASP A 431 -21.45 6.66 -4.15
CA ASP A 431 -21.23 7.39 -2.90
C ASP A 431 -19.75 7.39 -2.47
N SER A 432 -18.98 6.39 -2.90
CA SER A 432 -17.61 6.21 -2.43
C SER A 432 -16.57 6.15 -3.56
N LYS A 433 -16.96 5.83 -4.80
CA LYS A 433 -16.05 5.60 -5.92
C LYS A 433 -16.65 6.09 -7.24
N LYS A 434 -15.79 6.20 -8.24
CA LYS A 434 -16.15 6.38 -9.66
C LYS A 434 -15.82 5.12 -10.44
N SER A 435 -16.50 4.88 -11.56
CA SER A 435 -16.16 3.81 -12.49
C SER A 435 -15.35 4.38 -13.64
N ASN A 436 -14.16 3.84 -13.88
CA ASN A 436 -13.29 4.18 -14.99
C ASN A 436 -13.63 3.30 -16.18
N ILE A 437 -13.79 3.90 -17.34
CA ILE A 437 -14.01 3.20 -18.62
C ILE A 437 -12.68 3.24 -19.34
N LYS A 438 -11.97 2.10 -19.38
CA LYS A 438 -10.71 1.93 -20.10
C LYS A 438 -10.99 1.43 -21.51
N TYR A 439 -10.31 2.02 -22.50
CA TYR A 439 -10.42 1.63 -23.89
C TYR A 439 -9.14 1.97 -24.66
N SER A 440 -8.96 1.36 -25.83
CA SER A 440 -7.88 1.70 -26.76
C SER A 440 -8.41 1.91 -28.16
N LEU A 441 -7.76 2.78 -28.91
CA LEU A 441 -8.07 3.06 -30.32
C LEU A 441 -6.93 2.55 -31.20
N SER A 442 -7.24 2.05 -32.38
CA SER A 442 -6.23 1.63 -33.36
C SER A 442 -5.54 2.82 -34.08
N LYS A 443 -6.12 4.01 -34.04
CA LYS A 443 -5.61 5.25 -34.61
C LYS A 443 -6.22 6.46 -33.91
N ASP A 444 -5.61 7.62 -34.09
CA ASP A 444 -6.14 8.89 -33.59
C ASP A 444 -7.57 9.14 -34.13
N GLY A 445 -8.44 9.67 -33.27
CA GLY A 445 -9.82 9.96 -33.63
C GLY A 445 -10.62 10.66 -32.55
N ASP A 446 -11.79 11.14 -32.90
CA ASP A 446 -12.72 11.74 -31.93
C ASP A 446 -13.58 10.66 -31.30
N VAL A 447 -13.79 10.78 -29.99
CA VAL A 447 -14.50 9.81 -29.15
C VAL A 447 -15.70 10.45 -28.48
N THR A 448 -16.82 9.73 -28.47
CA THR A 448 -18.02 10.05 -27.69
C THR A 448 -18.36 8.85 -26.80
N ILE A 449 -18.55 9.07 -25.50
CA ILE A 449 -18.91 8.04 -24.52
C ILE A 449 -20.27 8.38 -23.91
N ARG A 450 -21.22 7.46 -24.03
CA ARG A 450 -22.57 7.58 -23.45
C ARG A 450 -22.90 6.41 -22.54
N ILE A 451 -23.65 6.69 -21.50
CA ILE A 451 -24.18 5.71 -20.56
C ILE A 451 -25.70 5.59 -20.77
N PHE A 452 -26.18 4.37 -20.76
CA PHE A 452 -27.60 4.05 -20.94
C PHE A 452 -28.08 3.18 -19.78
N ASP A 453 -29.35 3.31 -19.41
CA ASP A 453 -30.01 2.39 -18.49
C ASP A 453 -30.35 1.05 -19.17
N PHE A 454 -30.94 0.13 -18.43
CA PHE A 454 -31.35 -1.18 -18.95
C PHE A 454 -32.42 -1.07 -20.06
N GLY A 455 -33.22 -0.01 -20.06
CA GLY A 455 -34.18 0.31 -21.12
C GLY A 455 -33.59 1.02 -22.33
N MET A 456 -32.25 1.20 -22.39
CA MET A 456 -31.52 1.93 -23.42
C MET A 456 -31.87 3.43 -23.50
N ASN A 457 -32.37 4.01 -22.40
CA ASN A 457 -32.51 5.45 -22.29
C ASN A 457 -31.14 6.06 -21.95
N LEU A 458 -30.83 7.20 -22.59
CA LEU A 458 -29.60 7.93 -22.29
C LEU A 458 -29.64 8.46 -20.85
N VAL A 459 -28.63 8.08 -20.07
CA VAL A 459 -28.45 8.50 -18.65
C VAL A 459 -27.43 9.62 -18.57
N LYS A 460 -26.30 9.48 -19.28
CA LYS A 460 -25.19 10.43 -19.23
C LYS A 460 -24.38 10.43 -20.51
N THR A 461 -24.00 11.61 -20.99
CA THR A 461 -22.92 11.79 -21.93
C THR A 461 -21.64 12.10 -21.13
N VAL A 462 -20.77 11.11 -20.98
CA VAL A 462 -19.50 11.23 -20.23
C VAL A 462 -18.50 12.06 -21.01
N LEU A 463 -18.47 11.87 -22.33
CA LEU A 463 -17.55 12.51 -23.24
C LEU A 463 -18.23 12.74 -24.60
N GLN A 464 -17.98 13.89 -25.24
CA GLN A 464 -18.55 14.19 -26.56
C GLN A 464 -17.50 14.76 -27.49
N ASN A 465 -17.27 14.09 -28.65
CA ASN A 465 -16.38 14.50 -29.73
C ASN A 465 -14.99 14.96 -29.24
N ALA A 466 -14.40 14.24 -28.27
CA ALA A 466 -13.10 14.58 -27.75
C ALA A 466 -12.00 13.86 -28.52
N SER A 467 -11.02 14.61 -28.99
CA SER A 467 -9.86 14.04 -29.69
C SER A 467 -9.05 13.14 -28.77
N ARG A 468 -8.71 11.95 -29.26
CA ARG A 468 -7.96 10.92 -28.54
C ARG A 468 -6.86 10.34 -29.42
N ARG A 469 -5.70 10.05 -28.83
CA ARG A 469 -4.61 9.35 -29.51
C ARG A 469 -4.92 7.86 -29.65
N GLY A 470 -4.50 7.27 -30.76
CA GLY A 470 -4.53 5.83 -30.98
C GLY A 470 -3.29 5.13 -30.41
N ASN A 471 -3.36 3.81 -30.33
CA ASN A 471 -2.29 2.90 -29.87
C ASN A 471 -1.81 3.16 -28.43
N ILE A 472 -2.64 3.78 -27.60
CA ILE A 472 -2.44 3.94 -26.16
C ILE A 472 -3.72 3.56 -25.41
N ASP A 473 -3.58 3.15 -24.16
CA ASP A 473 -4.70 2.97 -23.27
C ASP A 473 -5.23 4.33 -22.81
N LEU A 474 -6.53 4.49 -22.91
CA LEU A 474 -7.27 5.70 -22.55
C LEU A 474 -8.25 5.37 -21.42
N ILE A 475 -8.49 6.33 -20.53
CA ILE A 475 -9.47 6.19 -19.45
C ILE A 475 -10.32 7.44 -19.39
N ASP A 476 -11.64 7.25 -19.39
CA ASP A 476 -12.63 8.27 -19.05
C ASP A 476 -13.51 7.76 -17.92
N THR A 477 -14.02 8.65 -17.06
CA THR A 477 -14.62 8.27 -15.78
C THR A 477 -16.09 8.65 -15.70
N TRP A 478 -16.93 7.74 -15.21
CA TRP A 478 -18.32 8.01 -14.85
C TRP A 478 -18.50 7.97 -13.33
N ASP A 479 -19.15 8.99 -12.78
CA ASP A 479 -19.39 9.17 -11.34
C ASP A 479 -20.71 8.56 -10.84
N GLY A 480 -21.42 7.83 -11.70
CA GLY A 480 -22.71 7.23 -11.35
C GLY A 480 -23.87 8.23 -11.27
N ARG A 481 -23.73 9.39 -11.93
CA ARG A 481 -24.79 10.43 -11.96
C ARG A 481 -25.37 10.56 -13.37
N ASP A 482 -26.66 10.95 -13.41
CA ASP A 482 -27.36 11.28 -14.64
C ASP A 482 -27.00 12.69 -15.15
N GLU A 483 -27.60 13.11 -16.28
CA GLU A 483 -27.38 14.45 -16.85
C GLU A 483 -27.80 15.59 -15.90
N SER A 484 -28.72 15.33 -14.97
CA SER A 484 -29.15 16.31 -13.96
C SER A 484 -28.31 16.31 -12.69
N GLY A 485 -27.25 15.46 -12.62
CA GLY A 485 -26.36 15.33 -11.48
C GLY A 485 -26.89 14.48 -10.33
N ARG A 486 -28.02 13.78 -10.49
CA ARG A 486 -28.58 12.88 -9.47
C ARG A 486 -27.90 11.51 -9.57
N ILE A 487 -27.64 10.89 -8.41
CA ILE A 487 -27.13 9.52 -8.34
C ILE A 487 -28.16 8.58 -8.97
N VAL A 488 -27.71 7.69 -9.83
CA VAL A 488 -28.55 6.69 -10.49
C VAL A 488 -28.89 5.54 -9.55
N SER A 489 -30.00 4.84 -9.81
CA SER A 489 -30.45 3.71 -8.99
C SER A 489 -29.54 2.49 -9.14
N ASN A 490 -29.64 1.55 -8.18
CA ASN A 490 -29.03 0.22 -8.31
C ASN A 490 -29.44 -0.44 -9.62
N GLY A 491 -28.47 -1.02 -10.33
CA GLY A 491 -28.78 -1.72 -11.56
C GLY A 491 -27.61 -1.82 -12.53
N VAL A 492 -27.88 -2.44 -13.67
CA VAL A 492 -26.93 -2.56 -14.78
C VAL A 492 -27.10 -1.39 -15.74
N TYR A 493 -26.01 -0.73 -16.03
CA TYR A 493 -25.91 0.34 -17.04
C TYR A 493 -25.00 -0.13 -18.17
N PHE A 494 -25.30 0.34 -19.38
CA PHE A 494 -24.46 0.06 -20.54
C PHE A 494 -23.72 1.34 -20.94
N TYR A 495 -22.47 1.19 -21.33
CA TYR A 495 -21.77 2.29 -21.98
C TYR A 495 -21.52 1.96 -23.45
N GLN A 496 -21.51 2.99 -24.26
CA GLN A 496 -21.17 2.97 -25.67
C GLN A 496 -20.03 3.97 -25.91
N ILE A 497 -19.01 3.54 -26.63
CA ILE A 497 -17.89 4.38 -27.08
C ILE A 497 -17.98 4.42 -28.61
N GLU A 498 -18.33 5.57 -29.14
CA GLU A 498 -18.31 5.85 -30.57
C GLU A 498 -16.98 6.50 -30.95
N THR A 499 -16.43 6.11 -32.10
CA THR A 499 -15.16 6.62 -32.61
C THR A 499 -15.31 7.09 -34.04
N SER A 500 -14.63 8.19 -34.42
CA SER A 500 -14.63 8.67 -35.78
C SER A 500 -13.81 7.73 -36.70
N GLY A 501 -14.44 6.67 -37.20
CA GLY A 501 -13.83 5.76 -38.20
C GLY A 501 -13.48 4.36 -37.69
N GLY A 502 -14.17 3.89 -36.67
CA GLY A 502 -14.16 2.51 -36.17
C GLY A 502 -15.54 2.04 -35.75
N ASP A 503 -15.69 0.73 -35.50
CA ASP A 503 -16.91 0.19 -34.93
C ASP A 503 -17.05 0.67 -33.47
N PRO A 504 -18.28 0.92 -32.97
CA PRO A 504 -18.50 1.32 -31.59
C PRO A 504 -18.18 0.19 -30.64
N MET A 505 -17.57 0.53 -29.49
CA MET A 505 -17.32 -0.38 -28.38
C MET A 505 -18.43 -0.28 -27.34
N TYR A 506 -18.75 -1.39 -26.67
CA TYR A 506 -19.79 -1.47 -25.67
C TYR A 506 -19.30 -2.18 -24.42
N GLY A 507 -19.90 -1.87 -23.29
CA GLY A 507 -19.69 -2.61 -22.06
C GLY A 507 -20.80 -2.34 -21.05
N LYS A 508 -20.69 -2.95 -19.87
CA LYS A 508 -21.66 -2.81 -18.80
C LYS A 508 -21.00 -2.37 -17.49
N ILE A 509 -21.77 -1.65 -16.70
CA ILE A 509 -21.37 -1.19 -15.37
C ILE A 509 -22.49 -1.57 -14.40
N LEU A 510 -22.16 -2.25 -13.31
CA LEU A 510 -23.10 -2.56 -12.24
C LEU A 510 -22.95 -1.52 -11.13
N VAL A 511 -24.03 -0.81 -10.84
CA VAL A 511 -24.13 0.17 -9.74
C VAL A 511 -24.79 -0.49 -8.53
N ILE A 512 -24.16 -0.33 -7.36
CA ILE A 512 -24.65 -0.80 -6.05
C ILE A 512 -24.50 0.36 -5.07
N LEU A 513 -25.64 0.85 -4.54
CA LEU A 513 -25.70 1.92 -3.53
C LEU A 513 -25.56 1.36 -2.11
#